data_a328f3e9db0d8452cb699b3f9c4aaca0
#
_entry.id   a328f3e9db0d8452cb699b3f9c4aaca0
#
_cell.length_a   1.000
_cell.length_b   1.000
_cell.length_c   1.000
_cell.angle_alpha   90.00
_cell.angle_beta   90.00
_cell.angle_gamma   90.00
#
_symmetry.space_group_name_H-M   'P 1'
#
loop_
_entity.id
_entity.type
_entity.pdbx_description
1 polymer ?
#
loop_
_entity_poly.entity_id
_entity_poly.type
_entity_poly.pdbx_seq_one_letter_code
_entity_poly.pdbx_strand_id
1 'polypeptide(L)'
;MSEWDFAFGLTGQALEDALSTGATYEEWAMIEQELERLIIGDHGKNVFAYIDAENIPSKFWEKITRYISCLVDKWSAKVYALQKDHATMGWHEVAKTNDNVKEIRLCGGPAKNKVDKKIIRDIRRLIGNCTPTETCVFIVSSDSDYRVVVTELKEAGVLVIGIGAAKSNDGYRQSFDQFLELCDG
;
A
#
# COMPACT_ATOMS: atom_id res chain seq x y z
N MET A 1 -2.23 -22.72 -11.44
CA MET A 1 -2.36 -22.49 -9.99
C MET A 1 -1.10 -21.77 -9.58
N SER A 2 -1.20 -20.50 -9.21
CA SER A 2 -0.04 -19.71 -8.75
C SER A 2 0.32 -20.12 -7.31
N GLU A 3 1.56 -19.84 -6.87
CA GLU A 3 1.93 -20.03 -5.44
C GLU A 3 0.96 -19.29 -4.50
N TRP A 4 0.32 -18.24 -4.98
CA TRP A 4 -0.67 -17.44 -4.29
C TRP A 4 -2.01 -18.16 -4.06
N ASP A 5 -2.48 -18.96 -5.04
CA ASP A 5 -3.69 -19.78 -4.87
C ASP A 5 -3.50 -20.83 -3.77
N PHE A 6 -2.27 -21.29 -3.58
CA PHE A 6 -1.91 -22.23 -2.52
C PHE A 6 -1.85 -21.56 -1.14
N ALA A 7 -1.30 -20.35 -1.04
CA ALA A 7 -1.25 -19.59 0.22
C ALA A 7 -2.65 -19.18 0.71
N PHE A 8 -3.53 -18.75 -0.19
CA PHE A 8 -4.93 -18.45 0.14
C PHE A 8 -5.71 -19.71 0.58
N GLY A 9 -5.43 -20.88 -0.01
CA GLY A 9 -6.02 -22.15 0.42
C GLY A 9 -5.59 -22.57 1.82
N LEU A 10 -4.31 -22.35 2.16
CA LEU A 10 -3.78 -22.62 3.52
C LEU A 10 -4.34 -21.65 4.56
N THR A 11 -4.54 -20.36 4.19
CA THR A 11 -5.16 -19.37 5.09
C THR A 11 -6.62 -19.74 5.39
N GLY A 12 -7.39 -20.18 4.38
CA GLY A 12 -8.76 -20.65 4.56
C GLY A 12 -8.87 -21.85 5.49
N GLN A 13 -8.00 -22.85 5.35
CA GLN A 13 -8.01 -24.05 6.19
C GLN A 13 -7.54 -23.76 7.62
N ALA A 14 -6.50 -22.94 7.80
CA ALA A 14 -6.04 -22.49 9.12
C ALA A 14 -7.12 -21.66 9.83
N LEU A 15 -7.88 -20.87 9.07
CA LEU A 15 -9.02 -20.12 9.56
C LEU A 15 -10.15 -21.04 10.05
N GLU A 16 -10.51 -22.06 9.28
CA GLU A 16 -11.52 -23.06 9.66
C GLU A 16 -11.09 -23.90 10.87
N ASP A 17 -9.80 -24.30 10.94
CA ASP A 17 -9.26 -25.07 12.06
C ASP A 17 -9.26 -24.25 13.35
N ALA A 18 -8.91 -22.96 13.30
CA ALA A 18 -8.95 -22.09 14.47
C ALA A 18 -10.40 -21.78 14.90
N LEU A 19 -11.37 -21.58 13.97
CA LEU A 19 -12.81 -21.46 14.30
C LEU A 19 -13.31 -22.71 15.05
N SER A 20 -12.79 -23.88 14.74
CA SER A 20 -13.16 -25.15 15.38
C SER A 20 -12.58 -25.32 16.79
N THR A 21 -11.49 -24.60 17.14
CA THR A 21 -10.78 -24.71 18.42
C THR A 21 -11.24 -23.72 19.48
N GLY A 22 -12.18 -22.82 19.16
CA GLY A 22 -12.72 -21.86 20.14
C GLY A 22 -11.72 -20.76 20.53
N ALA A 23 -10.80 -20.41 19.62
CA ALA A 23 -9.84 -19.32 19.81
C ALA A 23 -10.52 -17.98 20.16
N THR A 24 -9.91 -17.21 21.05
CA THR A 24 -10.39 -15.88 21.41
C THR A 24 -10.20 -14.89 20.26
N TYR A 25 -10.91 -13.77 20.32
CA TYR A 25 -10.75 -12.69 19.33
C TYR A 25 -9.29 -12.19 19.23
N GLU A 26 -8.57 -12.16 20.34
CA GLU A 26 -7.16 -11.75 20.39
C GLU A 26 -6.24 -12.77 19.71
N GLU A 27 -6.47 -14.06 19.96
CA GLU A 27 -5.74 -15.15 19.28
C GLU A 27 -6.01 -15.14 17.78
N TRP A 28 -7.24 -14.86 17.37
CA TRP A 28 -7.62 -14.67 15.96
C TRP A 28 -6.86 -13.53 15.29
N ALA A 29 -6.83 -12.38 15.93
CA ALA A 29 -6.12 -11.22 15.40
C ALA A 29 -4.61 -11.48 15.24
N MET A 30 -4.01 -12.26 16.16
CA MET A 30 -2.60 -12.67 16.05
C MET A 30 -2.37 -13.66 14.91
N ILE A 31 -3.26 -14.62 14.71
CA ILE A 31 -3.17 -15.60 13.60
C ILE A 31 -3.30 -14.87 12.25
N GLU A 32 -4.29 -13.99 12.12
CA GLU A 32 -4.52 -13.20 10.92
C GLU A 32 -3.29 -12.32 10.58
N GLN A 33 -2.70 -11.65 11.56
CA GLN A 33 -1.49 -10.86 11.40
C GLN A 33 -0.29 -11.70 10.97
N GLU A 34 -0.11 -12.88 11.53
CA GLU A 34 1.00 -13.77 11.15
C GLU A 34 0.81 -14.35 9.75
N LEU A 35 -0.42 -14.67 9.36
CA LEU A 35 -0.74 -15.11 8.01
C LEU A 35 -0.50 -13.99 6.99
N GLU A 36 -0.86 -12.75 7.30
CA GLU A 36 -0.58 -11.59 6.46
C GLU A 36 0.93 -11.36 6.29
N ARG A 37 1.72 -11.54 7.35
CA ARG A 37 3.20 -11.49 7.28
C ARG A 37 3.78 -12.60 6.39
N LEU A 38 3.22 -13.80 6.46
CA LEU A 38 3.63 -14.92 5.60
C LEU A 38 3.33 -14.66 4.12
N ILE A 39 2.23 -13.95 3.80
CA ILE A 39 1.89 -13.55 2.43
C ILE A 39 2.94 -12.59 1.86
N ILE A 40 3.44 -11.65 2.67
CA ILE A 40 4.48 -10.73 2.23
C ILE A 40 5.82 -11.44 2.03
N GLY A 41 6.16 -12.41 2.89
CA GLY A 41 7.35 -13.22 2.77
C GLY A 41 8.62 -12.41 2.47
N ASP A 42 9.39 -12.85 1.47
CA ASP A 42 10.61 -12.18 1.04
C ASP A 42 10.38 -10.78 0.45
N HIS A 43 9.19 -10.46 -0.07
CA HIS A 43 8.85 -9.12 -0.57
C HIS A 43 8.90 -8.04 0.51
N GLY A 44 8.86 -8.42 1.79
CA GLY A 44 8.99 -7.51 2.92
C GLY A 44 10.39 -6.92 3.15
N LYS A 45 11.42 -7.31 2.37
CA LYS A 45 12.78 -6.78 2.52
C LYS A 45 12.90 -5.33 2.06
N ASN A 46 12.20 -4.94 0.99
CA ASN A 46 12.22 -3.61 0.41
C ASN A 46 10.78 -3.09 0.26
N VAL A 47 10.31 -2.29 1.21
CA VAL A 47 8.92 -1.83 1.22
C VAL A 47 8.82 -0.33 1.01
N PHE A 48 8.05 0.05 0.00
CA PHE A 48 7.86 1.43 -0.41
C PHE A 48 6.38 1.79 -0.49
N ALA A 49 6.00 2.91 0.13
CA ALA A 49 4.66 3.48 0.00
C ALA A 49 4.71 4.76 -0.86
N TYR A 50 3.89 4.81 -1.89
CA TYR A 50 3.68 5.97 -2.76
C TYR A 50 2.32 6.57 -2.45
N ILE A 51 2.31 7.76 -1.86
CA ILE A 51 1.11 8.40 -1.32
C ILE A 51 0.72 9.59 -2.19
N ASP A 52 -0.47 9.53 -2.73
CA ASP A 52 -1.09 10.62 -3.47
C ASP A 52 -1.86 11.53 -2.51
N ALA A 53 -1.26 12.66 -2.15
CA ALA A 53 -1.84 13.61 -1.21
C ALA A 53 -3.03 14.40 -1.76
N GLU A 54 -3.26 14.41 -3.09
CA GLU A 54 -4.46 15.01 -3.69
C GLU A 54 -5.69 14.12 -3.43
N ASN A 55 -5.50 12.81 -3.39
CA ASN A 55 -6.57 11.82 -3.18
C ASN A 55 -6.73 11.41 -1.71
N ILE A 56 -5.64 11.40 -0.94
CA ILE A 56 -5.60 10.87 0.43
C ILE A 56 -5.21 11.98 1.42
N PRO A 57 -6.15 12.46 2.24
CA PRO A 57 -5.87 13.41 3.31
C PRO A 57 -4.94 12.85 4.38
N SER A 58 -4.08 13.71 4.94
CA SER A 58 -3.11 13.34 5.99
C SER A 58 -3.76 12.80 7.29
N LYS A 59 -5.04 13.08 7.54
CA LYS A 59 -5.80 12.50 8.67
C LYS A 59 -5.81 10.96 8.68
N PHE A 60 -5.61 10.33 7.53
CA PHE A 60 -5.53 8.87 7.41
C PHE A 60 -4.16 8.28 7.71
N TRP A 61 -3.15 9.12 8.02
CA TRP A 61 -1.78 8.66 8.24
C TRP A 61 -1.66 7.55 9.28
N GLU A 62 -2.30 7.71 10.44
CA GLU A 62 -2.27 6.68 11.51
C GLU A 62 -2.82 5.34 11.02
N LYS A 63 -3.91 5.38 10.23
CA LYS A 63 -4.50 4.17 9.68
C LYS A 63 -3.61 3.53 8.62
N ILE A 64 -3.02 4.33 7.73
CA ILE A 64 -2.05 3.88 6.72
C ILE A 64 -0.85 3.24 7.41
N THR A 65 -0.28 3.90 8.42
CA THR A 65 0.85 3.38 9.20
C THR A 65 0.50 2.06 9.86
N ARG A 66 -0.68 1.97 10.48
CA ARG A 66 -1.14 0.73 11.10
C ARG A 66 -1.20 -0.40 10.09
N TYR A 67 -1.84 -0.20 8.95
CA TYR A 67 -1.95 -1.21 7.90
C TYR A 67 -0.59 -1.71 7.42
N ILE A 68 0.34 -0.81 7.13
CA ILE A 68 1.66 -1.20 6.64
C ILE A 68 2.49 -1.86 7.74
N SER A 69 2.47 -1.32 8.97
CA SER A 69 3.28 -1.83 10.09
C SER A 69 2.76 -3.15 10.68
N CYS A 70 1.49 -3.50 10.44
CA CYS A 70 1.01 -4.86 10.72
C CYS A 70 1.65 -5.90 9.81
N LEU A 71 1.99 -5.51 8.59
CA LEU A 71 2.51 -6.42 7.57
C LEU A 71 4.04 -6.49 7.56
N VAL A 72 4.73 -5.36 7.86
CA VAL A 72 6.19 -5.24 7.76
C VAL A 72 6.77 -4.33 8.85
N ASP A 73 7.98 -4.67 9.32
CA ASP A 73 8.66 -3.90 10.37
C ASP A 73 9.35 -2.63 9.82
N LYS A 74 9.83 -2.67 8.57
CA LYS A 74 10.59 -1.57 7.96
C LYS A 74 10.02 -1.19 6.61
N TRP A 75 9.69 0.08 6.47
CA TRP A 75 9.15 0.62 5.23
C TRP A 75 9.45 2.12 5.10
N SER A 76 9.29 2.64 3.90
CA SER A 76 9.47 4.07 3.63
C SER A 76 8.37 4.62 2.75
N ALA A 77 7.93 5.85 3.03
CA ALA A 77 6.92 6.55 2.26
C ALA A 77 7.48 7.75 1.50
N LYS A 78 6.97 7.96 0.31
CA LYS A 78 7.09 9.19 -0.47
C LYS A 78 5.70 9.77 -0.66
N VAL A 79 5.50 11.00 -0.22
CA VAL A 79 4.25 11.73 -0.37
C VAL A 79 4.37 12.67 -1.57
N TYR A 80 3.38 12.67 -2.44
CA TYR A 80 3.33 13.52 -3.63
C TYR A 80 2.16 14.48 -3.53
N ALA A 81 2.44 15.77 -3.64
CA ALA A 81 1.45 16.82 -3.44
C ALA A 81 1.65 17.98 -4.42
N LEU A 82 0.62 18.78 -4.65
CA LEU A 82 0.74 20.06 -5.35
C LEU A 82 1.39 21.11 -4.46
N GLN A 83 2.24 21.96 -5.05
CA GLN A 83 3.07 22.94 -4.34
C GLN A 83 2.28 23.98 -3.52
N LYS A 84 0.99 24.19 -3.80
CA LYS A 84 0.16 25.23 -3.17
C LYS A 84 -1.16 24.67 -2.60
N ASP A 85 -1.21 23.39 -2.28
CA ASP A 85 -2.42 22.78 -1.75
C ASP A 85 -2.42 22.80 -0.21
N HIS A 86 -3.58 23.05 0.40
CA HIS A 86 -3.80 22.93 1.84
C HIS A 86 -3.56 21.49 2.35
N ALA A 87 -3.86 20.49 1.54
CA ALA A 87 -3.55 19.09 1.85
C ALA A 87 -2.05 18.87 2.11
N THR A 88 -1.19 19.60 1.43
CA THR A 88 0.27 19.54 1.59
C THR A 88 0.72 19.94 3.00
N MET A 89 0.03 20.88 3.65
CA MET A 89 0.39 21.33 5.01
C MET A 89 0.25 20.19 6.03
N GLY A 90 -0.84 19.46 5.99
CA GLY A 90 -1.04 18.31 6.89
C GLY A 90 0.02 17.22 6.69
N TRP A 91 0.44 16.97 5.46
CA TRP A 91 1.50 16.02 5.17
C TRP A 91 2.89 16.51 5.61
N HIS A 92 3.16 17.83 5.61
CA HIS A 92 4.38 18.38 6.19
C HIS A 92 4.45 18.15 7.70
N GLU A 93 3.34 18.30 8.43
CA GLU A 93 3.31 18.00 9.87
C GLU A 93 3.54 16.49 10.13
N VAL A 94 2.93 15.63 9.34
CA VAL A 94 3.18 14.18 9.40
C VAL A 94 4.68 13.87 9.20
N ALA A 95 5.30 14.45 8.19
CA ALA A 95 6.71 14.19 7.87
C ALA A 95 7.70 14.69 8.94
N LYS A 96 7.34 15.72 9.71
CA LYS A 96 8.18 16.21 10.82
C LYS A 96 8.27 15.24 12.00
N THR A 97 7.24 14.43 12.19
CA THR A 97 7.08 13.56 13.37
C THR A 97 7.20 12.08 13.07
N ASN A 98 7.36 11.71 11.78
CA ASN A 98 7.36 10.31 11.35
C ASN A 98 8.52 9.98 10.41
N ASP A 99 9.46 9.20 10.91
CA ASP A 99 10.67 8.79 10.18
C ASP A 99 10.40 7.93 8.95
N ASN A 100 9.23 7.33 8.83
CA ASN A 100 8.86 6.56 7.64
C ASN A 100 8.62 7.47 6.42
N VAL A 101 8.21 8.73 6.60
CA VAL A 101 8.07 9.69 5.50
C VAL A 101 9.43 10.26 5.13
N LYS A 102 10.06 9.68 4.11
CA LYS A 102 11.41 10.08 3.66
C LYS A 102 11.41 11.33 2.79
N GLU A 103 10.32 11.60 2.09
CA GLU A 103 10.27 12.69 1.13
C GLU A 103 8.84 13.16 0.88
N ILE A 104 8.66 14.49 0.84
CA ILE A 104 7.47 15.12 0.27
C ILE A 104 7.87 15.72 -1.08
N ARG A 105 7.34 15.17 -2.17
CA ARG A 105 7.60 15.62 -3.53
C ARG A 105 6.55 16.60 -3.99
N LEU A 106 6.92 17.87 -4.01
CA LEU A 106 6.05 18.93 -4.51
C LEU A 106 6.04 18.96 -6.04
N CYS A 107 4.84 18.86 -6.60
CA CYS A 107 4.60 18.94 -8.04
C CYS A 107 4.16 20.37 -8.39
N GLY A 108 5.01 21.13 -9.11
CA GLY A 108 4.72 22.52 -9.48
C GLY A 108 4.04 22.67 -10.85
N GLY A 109 3.25 23.77 -10.99
CA GLY A 109 2.67 24.25 -12.26
C GLY A 109 1.22 23.81 -12.53
N PRO A 110 0.55 24.41 -13.54
CA PRO A 110 -0.90 24.37 -13.70
C PRO A 110 -1.47 23.15 -14.43
N ALA A 111 -0.72 22.07 -14.66
CA ALA A 111 -1.22 20.95 -15.44
C ALA A 111 -1.92 19.91 -14.57
N LYS A 112 -3.10 19.46 -15.03
CA LYS A 112 -3.85 18.33 -14.52
C LYS A 112 -2.99 17.05 -14.52
N ASN A 113 -3.15 16.17 -13.53
CA ASN A 113 -2.48 14.86 -13.41
C ASN A 113 -0.94 14.94 -13.31
N LYS A 114 -0.39 15.93 -12.61
CA LYS A 114 1.07 16.02 -12.41
C LYS A 114 1.57 15.12 -11.29
N VAL A 115 0.79 14.99 -10.25
CA VAL A 115 1.07 14.11 -9.12
C VAL A 115 1.13 12.67 -9.63
N ASP A 116 0.09 12.22 -10.36
CA ASP A 116 0.00 10.87 -10.91
C ASP A 116 1.19 10.53 -11.81
N LYS A 117 1.48 11.42 -12.79
CA LYS A 117 2.62 11.24 -13.70
C LYS A 117 3.95 11.17 -12.96
N LYS A 118 4.09 11.90 -11.85
CA LYS A 118 5.30 11.87 -11.04
C LYS A 118 5.42 10.57 -10.27
N ILE A 119 4.34 10.10 -9.65
CA ILE A 119 4.25 8.81 -8.95
C ILE A 119 4.57 7.68 -9.93
N ILE A 120 3.86 7.60 -11.05
CA ILE A 120 4.04 6.57 -12.07
C ILE A 120 5.50 6.53 -12.56
N ARG A 121 6.10 7.69 -12.84
CA ARG A 121 7.50 7.76 -13.27
C ARG A 121 8.46 7.25 -12.21
N ASP A 122 8.23 7.57 -10.94
CA ASP A 122 9.11 7.16 -9.86
C ASP A 122 8.95 5.68 -9.55
N ILE A 123 7.75 5.11 -9.68
CA ILE A 123 7.51 3.66 -9.60
C ILE A 123 8.21 2.92 -10.76
N ARG A 124 8.11 3.41 -12.00
CA ARG A 124 8.84 2.81 -13.14
C ARG A 124 10.35 2.82 -12.96
N ARG A 125 10.89 3.85 -12.30
CA ARG A 125 12.31 3.86 -11.93
C ARG A 125 12.63 2.82 -10.85
N LEU A 126 11.72 2.59 -9.90
CA LEU A 126 11.87 1.52 -8.92
C LEU A 126 11.93 0.15 -9.62
N ILE A 127 10.99 -0.15 -10.52
CA ILE A 127 10.97 -1.41 -11.28
C ILE A 127 12.32 -1.70 -11.95
N GLY A 128 12.95 -0.68 -12.54
CA GLY A 128 14.26 -0.81 -13.21
C GLY A 128 15.47 -0.99 -12.28
N ASN A 129 15.28 -0.84 -10.95
CA ASN A 129 16.39 -0.81 -9.99
C ASN A 129 16.18 -1.66 -8.73
N CYS A 130 15.04 -2.34 -8.60
CA CYS A 130 14.76 -3.19 -7.43
C CYS A 130 15.02 -4.68 -7.73
N THR A 131 15.03 -5.48 -6.67
CA THR A 131 14.89 -6.94 -6.75
C THR A 131 13.40 -7.24 -6.61
N PRO A 132 12.67 -7.58 -7.67
CA PRO A 132 11.20 -7.65 -7.64
C PRO A 132 10.67 -8.61 -6.58
N THR A 133 11.24 -9.81 -6.47
CA THR A 133 10.85 -10.85 -5.51
C THR A 133 11.14 -10.49 -4.04
N GLU A 134 11.85 -9.41 -3.79
CA GLU A 134 12.14 -8.89 -2.44
C GLU A 134 11.46 -7.53 -2.18
N THR A 135 10.61 -7.08 -3.12
CA THR A 135 10.02 -5.73 -3.08
C THR A 135 8.50 -5.78 -2.97
N CYS A 136 7.96 -5.01 -2.03
CA CYS A 136 6.55 -4.71 -1.89
C CYS A 136 6.30 -3.20 -2.11
N VAL A 137 5.29 -2.88 -2.89
CA VAL A 137 4.88 -1.50 -3.17
C VAL A 137 3.45 -1.27 -2.69
N PHE A 138 3.28 -0.30 -1.80
CA PHE A 138 1.98 0.23 -1.44
C PHE A 138 1.67 1.44 -2.31
N ILE A 139 0.53 1.42 -3.00
CA ILE A 139 -0.02 2.60 -3.71
C ILE A 139 -1.20 3.11 -2.89
N VAL A 140 -1.04 4.32 -2.34
CA VAL A 140 -2.01 4.92 -1.44
C VAL A 140 -2.76 6.01 -2.21
N SER A 141 -3.80 5.59 -2.93
CA SER A 141 -4.68 6.43 -3.74
C SER A 141 -5.98 5.70 -4.09
N SER A 142 -7.03 6.47 -4.37
CA SER A 142 -8.31 5.97 -4.89
C SER A 142 -8.48 6.18 -6.40
N ASP A 143 -7.45 6.73 -7.07
CA ASP A 143 -7.51 7.06 -8.49
C ASP A 143 -7.16 5.85 -9.36
N SER A 144 -8.06 5.52 -10.27
CA SER A 144 -7.90 4.40 -11.20
C SER A 144 -6.81 4.61 -12.26
N ASP A 145 -6.28 5.82 -12.42
CA ASP A 145 -5.20 6.12 -13.36
C ASP A 145 -3.90 5.36 -13.00
N TYR A 146 -3.76 4.91 -11.75
CA TYR A 146 -2.63 4.07 -11.32
C TYR A 146 -2.71 2.61 -11.79
N ARG A 147 -3.84 2.15 -12.32
CA ARG A 147 -4.02 0.76 -12.75
C ARG A 147 -2.93 0.28 -13.71
N VAL A 148 -2.48 1.15 -14.62
CA VAL A 148 -1.42 0.81 -15.59
C VAL A 148 -0.11 0.46 -14.88
N VAL A 149 0.30 1.24 -13.89
CA VAL A 149 1.57 0.99 -13.18
C VAL A 149 1.45 -0.14 -12.18
N VAL A 150 0.27 -0.41 -11.65
CA VAL A 150 0.00 -1.64 -10.86
C VAL A 150 0.25 -2.88 -11.70
N THR A 151 -0.27 -2.92 -12.94
CA THR A 151 -0.03 -4.02 -13.87
C THR A 151 1.46 -4.17 -14.18
N GLU A 152 2.17 -3.08 -14.47
CA GLU A 152 3.62 -3.10 -14.74
C GLU A 152 4.43 -3.65 -13.54
N LEU A 153 4.08 -3.30 -12.31
CA LEU A 153 4.72 -3.83 -11.09
C LEU A 153 4.50 -5.34 -10.94
N LYS A 154 3.27 -5.80 -11.12
CA LYS A 154 2.92 -7.23 -11.04
C LYS A 154 3.61 -8.05 -12.12
N GLU A 155 3.63 -7.57 -13.36
CA GLU A 155 4.36 -8.22 -14.46
C GLU A 155 5.87 -8.31 -14.19
N ALA A 156 6.43 -7.36 -13.44
CA ALA A 156 7.82 -7.40 -13.00
C ALA A 156 8.05 -8.37 -11.81
N GLY A 157 7.01 -8.91 -11.17
CA GLY A 157 7.11 -9.79 -10.01
C GLY A 157 7.20 -9.06 -8.66
N VAL A 158 6.79 -7.79 -8.60
CA VAL A 158 6.69 -6.99 -7.37
C VAL A 158 5.33 -7.23 -6.73
N LEU A 159 5.28 -7.43 -5.43
CA LEU A 159 4.04 -7.48 -4.67
C LEU A 159 3.43 -6.09 -4.56
N VAL A 160 2.16 -5.92 -4.93
CA VAL A 160 1.51 -4.60 -4.97
C VAL A 160 0.24 -4.58 -4.13
N ILE A 161 0.24 -3.73 -3.12
CA ILE A 161 -0.90 -3.55 -2.21
C ILE A 161 -1.49 -2.15 -2.40
N GLY A 162 -2.81 -2.07 -2.62
CA GLY A 162 -3.54 -0.81 -2.70
C GLY A 162 -4.06 -0.37 -1.33
N ILE A 163 -4.04 0.93 -1.05
CA ILE A 163 -4.73 1.52 0.09
C ILE A 163 -5.54 2.70 -0.42
N GLY A 164 -6.87 2.67 -0.24
CA GLY A 164 -7.73 3.73 -0.75
C GLY A 164 -9.15 3.69 -0.20
N ALA A 165 -10.00 4.59 -0.66
CA ALA A 165 -11.38 4.66 -0.19
C ALA A 165 -12.20 3.41 -0.62
N ALA A 166 -13.15 2.99 0.21
CA ALA A 166 -14.06 1.87 -0.06
C ALA A 166 -14.85 2.04 -1.38
N LYS A 167 -15.14 3.28 -1.78
CA LYS A 167 -15.82 3.63 -3.04
C LYS A 167 -14.93 3.67 -4.28
N SER A 168 -13.66 3.29 -4.18
CA SER A 168 -12.77 3.19 -5.33
C SER A 168 -13.33 2.20 -6.37
N ASN A 169 -13.03 2.43 -7.65
CA ASN A 169 -13.52 1.60 -8.74
C ASN A 169 -13.13 0.12 -8.54
N ASP A 170 -14.10 -0.80 -8.70
CA ASP A 170 -13.90 -2.23 -8.45
C ASP A 170 -12.79 -2.83 -9.32
N GLY A 171 -12.72 -2.48 -10.60
CA GLY A 171 -11.67 -2.95 -11.50
C GLY A 171 -10.27 -2.43 -11.12
N TYR A 172 -10.20 -1.26 -10.47
CA TYR A 172 -8.98 -0.74 -9.89
C TYR A 172 -8.57 -1.55 -8.65
N ARG A 173 -9.50 -1.75 -7.71
CA ARG A 173 -9.27 -2.55 -6.50
C ARG A 173 -8.79 -3.97 -6.81
N GLN A 174 -9.42 -4.63 -7.77
CA GLN A 174 -9.08 -5.98 -8.23
C GLN A 174 -7.75 -6.07 -8.99
N SER A 175 -7.18 -4.96 -9.42
CA SER A 175 -5.86 -4.97 -10.09
C SER A 175 -4.69 -5.24 -9.13
N PHE A 176 -4.85 -4.95 -7.84
CA PHE A 176 -3.86 -5.20 -6.80
C PHE A 176 -3.81 -6.67 -6.37
N ASP A 177 -2.75 -7.09 -5.71
CA ASP A 177 -2.68 -8.38 -5.04
C ASP A 177 -3.57 -8.36 -3.79
N GLN A 178 -3.59 -7.22 -3.07
CA GLN A 178 -4.49 -6.95 -1.96
C GLN A 178 -4.90 -5.46 -1.97
N PHE A 179 -6.12 -5.15 -1.55
CA PHE A 179 -6.59 -3.76 -1.41
C PHE A 179 -7.18 -3.52 -0.02
N LEU A 180 -6.63 -2.54 0.70
CA LEU A 180 -7.03 -2.16 2.05
C LEU A 180 -7.88 -0.88 2.02
N GLU A 181 -9.02 -0.90 2.70
CA GLU A 181 -9.98 0.20 2.65
C GLU A 181 -9.75 1.23 3.76
N LEU A 182 -9.67 2.50 3.36
CA LEU A 182 -9.73 3.64 4.27
C LEU A 182 -11.19 4.04 4.48
N CYS A 183 -11.76 3.64 5.61
CA CYS A 183 -13.09 4.10 6.04
C CYS A 183 -12.92 5.30 6.96
N ASP A 184 -13.75 6.34 6.80
CA ASP A 184 -13.94 7.33 7.87
C ASP A 184 -14.57 6.59 9.06
N GLY A 185 -13.87 6.60 10.20
CA GLY A 185 -14.36 6.02 11.45
C GLY A 185 -15.45 6.89 12.05
#